data_693c6b1da4048da7c51467ecb369b7b9
#
_entry.id   693c6b1da4048da7c51467ecb369b7b9
#
_cell.length_a   1.000
_cell.length_b   1.000
_cell.length_c   1.000
_cell.angle_alpha   90.00
_cell.angle_beta   90.00
_cell.angle_gamma   90.00
#
_symmetry.space_group_name_H-M   'P 1'
#
loop_
_entity.id
_entity.type
_entity.pdbx_description
1 polymer ?
#
loop_
_entity_poly.entity_id
_entity_poly.type
_entity_poly.pdbx_seq_one_letter_code
_entity_poly.pdbx_strand_id
1 'polypeptide(L)'
;MPDLLRIDAGYDPRMPASTAAAPSALPLDADGILALAARSMFHLFSRMSQGMFLVDRSGRIVWVNEGYRRFLPALGFSSIDQFLGHMVEDVIPNTQMRRVLESGEPILIDLLTNKAGTFVVSRIPLREERADGAGEVIGAIGIVLFDQPETTLQPLISKFALLQRDLDDARRELASQRNNPLYQQAAEGQRRSKYTFASFIGSSPAAVEVKRHARRAAQSASPVLLLGETGTGKELLAHAIHAASARARGQFVSLNIAAVPDTLLEAEFFGVAPGAFTGADKRGREGKFKLADGGSLFLDEIGDMPLGLQAKLLRALQEGEIEPLGSNKLIPFDARVIAATSRDLPELVRRGQFREDLYYRLNVLPLRVPPLRERRSDIPALVEALGEDMALRSGEAPPELTPDALALLAGQHWRGNIRELRNVLEQVTMRSDSQRIDAAQLERILREAGLEQIAQPAALRDAHDADEEAALLRPLAQQVAELERRAIGAALAATGGNKLATSRLLGISRATLYERMTNQAH
;
A
#
# COMPACT_ATOMS: atom_id res chain seq x y z
N MET A 1 35.78 16.24 37.19
CA MET A 1 35.71 16.47 35.73
C MET A 1 34.45 17.26 35.37
N PRO A 2 34.37 18.56 35.65
CA PRO A 2 33.22 19.41 35.29
C PRO A 2 33.38 20.22 34.01
N ASP A 3 34.54 20.15 33.32
CA ASP A 3 34.86 21.09 32.23
C ASP A 3 34.66 20.52 30.79
N LEU A 4 34.18 19.31 30.62
CA LEU A 4 33.96 18.71 29.28
C LEU A 4 32.58 19.05 28.66
N LEU A 5 31.67 19.71 29.40
CA LEU A 5 30.34 20.11 28.94
C LEU A 5 30.18 21.63 28.68
N ARG A 6 31.23 22.43 28.83
CA ARG A 6 31.28 23.77 28.24
C ARG A 6 31.77 23.64 26.79
N ILE A 7 30.90 23.17 25.91
CA ILE A 7 31.02 23.44 24.48
C ILE A 7 30.71 24.92 24.35
N ASP A 8 31.75 25.73 24.22
CA ASP A 8 31.66 27.14 23.92
C ASP A 8 30.63 27.36 22.79
N ALA A 9 29.69 28.28 23.04
CA ALA A 9 28.70 28.78 22.09
C ALA A 9 29.35 29.61 20.96
N GLY A 10 30.48 29.15 20.42
CA GLY A 10 31.31 29.82 19.42
C GLY A 10 31.51 29.05 18.14
N TYR A 11 30.59 28.15 17.74
CA TYR A 11 30.62 27.60 16.39
C TYR A 11 29.97 28.59 15.41
N ASP A 12 30.80 29.47 14.83
CA ASP A 12 30.45 30.31 13.68
C ASP A 12 30.67 29.48 12.38
N PRO A 13 29.60 29.14 11.64
CA PRO A 13 29.71 28.40 10.39
C PRO A 13 30.42 29.20 9.26
N ARG A 14 30.88 30.40 9.52
CA ARG A 14 31.55 31.30 8.55
C ARG A 14 33.08 31.33 8.64
N MET A 15 33.68 30.57 9.55
CA MET A 15 35.16 30.51 9.56
C MET A 15 35.68 29.74 8.33
N PRO A 16 36.57 30.35 7.51
CA PRO A 16 37.24 29.62 6.45
C PRO A 16 38.08 28.53 7.09
N ALA A 17 38.12 27.38 6.42
CA ALA A 17 38.90 26.23 6.82
C ALA A 17 40.37 26.68 7.09
N SER A 18 40.71 26.86 8.36
CA SER A 18 42.10 26.97 8.79
C SER A 18 42.77 25.68 8.38
N THR A 19 43.78 25.81 7.52
CA THR A 19 44.74 24.77 7.14
C THR A 19 45.59 24.39 8.35
N ALA A 20 44.98 23.74 9.33
CA ALA A 20 45.72 23.00 10.34
C ALA A 20 45.99 21.63 9.74
N ALA A 21 47.25 21.31 9.48
CA ALA A 21 47.74 20.03 9.03
C ALA A 21 47.08 18.92 9.89
N ALA A 22 46.39 17.97 9.22
CA ALA A 22 45.83 16.83 9.90
C ALA A 22 46.92 16.12 10.70
N PRO A 23 46.70 15.75 11.96
CA PRO A 23 47.65 14.94 12.71
C PRO A 23 47.80 13.61 11.97
N SER A 24 49.02 13.31 11.52
CA SER A 24 49.33 12.12 10.72
C SER A 24 49.45 10.83 11.56
N ALA A 25 49.11 10.88 12.85
CA ALA A 25 49.12 9.73 13.74
C ALA A 25 47.97 9.80 14.74
N LEU A 26 47.43 8.62 15.11
CA LEU A 26 46.45 8.47 16.20
C LEU A 26 47.10 8.87 17.53
N PRO A 27 46.36 9.56 18.44
CA PRO A 27 46.82 9.79 19.80
C PRO A 27 47.16 8.44 20.45
N LEU A 28 48.21 8.42 21.30
CA LEU A 28 48.68 7.22 21.98
C LEU A 28 48.08 7.06 23.37
N ASP A 29 47.44 8.10 23.88
CA ASP A 29 46.77 8.13 25.18
C ASP A 29 45.26 7.84 25.04
N ALA A 30 44.68 7.21 26.04
CA ALA A 30 43.27 6.79 26.03
C ALA A 30 42.30 7.98 25.91
N ASP A 31 42.59 9.11 26.57
CA ASP A 31 41.77 10.30 26.55
C ASP A 31 41.79 10.99 25.16
N GLY A 32 42.95 11.01 24.51
CA GLY A 32 43.11 11.55 23.15
C GLY A 32 42.39 10.68 22.11
N ILE A 33 42.45 9.34 22.24
CA ILE A 33 41.72 8.41 21.38
C ILE A 33 40.20 8.59 21.58
N LEU A 34 39.73 8.70 22.82
CA LEU A 34 38.33 8.91 23.14
C LEU A 34 37.80 10.23 22.58
N ALA A 35 38.59 11.32 22.75
CA ALA A 35 38.22 12.64 22.22
C ALA A 35 38.18 12.64 20.67
N LEU A 36 39.11 11.94 20.00
CA LEU A 36 39.13 11.80 18.56
C LEU A 36 37.93 10.97 18.07
N ALA A 37 37.63 9.85 18.75
CA ALA A 37 36.49 9.01 18.45
C ALA A 37 35.17 9.79 18.62
N ALA A 38 35.00 10.52 19.70
CA ALA A 38 33.83 11.35 19.97
C ALA A 38 33.63 12.43 18.87
N ARG A 39 34.72 13.14 18.48
CA ARG A 39 34.67 14.11 17.39
C ARG A 39 34.29 13.47 16.05
N SER A 40 34.88 12.31 15.74
CA SER A 40 34.59 11.61 14.50
C SER A 40 33.16 11.11 14.44
N MET A 41 32.64 10.55 15.55
CA MET A 41 31.24 10.13 15.64
C MET A 41 30.28 11.33 15.55
N PHE A 42 30.59 12.44 16.21
CA PHE A 42 29.77 13.64 16.13
C PHE A 42 29.77 14.23 14.71
N HIS A 43 30.91 14.20 14.02
CA HIS A 43 30.99 14.62 12.63
C HIS A 43 30.21 13.69 11.69
N LEU A 44 30.20 12.37 11.93
CA LEU A 44 29.36 11.42 11.21
C LEU A 44 27.88 11.73 11.43
N PHE A 45 27.43 11.88 12.68
CA PHE A 45 26.05 12.19 13.01
C PHE A 45 25.58 13.51 12.38
N SER A 46 26.45 14.53 12.32
CA SER A 46 26.15 15.82 11.70
C SER A 46 25.84 15.71 10.20
N ARG A 47 26.44 14.73 9.52
CA ARG A 47 26.34 14.51 8.07
C ARG A 47 25.38 13.39 7.66
N MET A 48 24.79 12.66 8.63
CA MET A 48 23.81 11.63 8.31
C MET A 48 22.58 12.23 7.64
N SER A 49 22.04 11.51 6.66
CA SER A 49 20.81 11.89 5.96
C SER A 49 19.57 11.75 6.84
N GLN A 50 19.62 10.86 7.86
CA GLN A 50 18.58 10.72 8.86
C GLN A 50 18.51 11.98 9.72
N GLY A 51 17.28 12.48 9.95
CA GLY A 51 17.07 13.62 10.84
C GLY A 51 17.33 13.24 12.28
N MET A 52 18.22 13.99 12.97
CA MET A 52 18.54 13.77 14.38
C MET A 52 18.50 15.09 15.13
N PHE A 53 18.01 15.06 16.36
CA PHE A 53 18.07 16.18 17.28
C PHE A 53 18.33 15.71 18.72
N LEU A 54 18.88 16.59 19.52
CA LEU A 54 19.21 16.37 20.93
C LEU A 54 18.38 17.32 21.79
N VAL A 55 17.87 16.79 22.88
CA VAL A 55 17.24 17.59 23.92
C VAL A 55 18.01 17.47 25.24
N ASP A 56 18.04 18.55 26.01
CA ASP A 56 18.54 18.52 27.37
C ASP A 56 17.53 17.87 28.34
N ARG A 57 17.89 17.79 29.62
CA ARG A 57 17.05 17.23 30.67
C ARG A 57 15.71 17.95 30.82
N SER A 58 15.64 19.22 30.46
CA SER A 58 14.41 20.02 30.52
C SER A 58 13.49 19.82 29.35
N GLY A 59 13.95 19.11 28.29
CA GLY A 59 13.25 18.90 27.03
C GLY A 59 13.48 20.02 26.00
N ARG A 60 14.48 20.90 26.21
CA ARG A 60 14.87 21.90 25.21
C ARG A 60 15.75 21.30 24.14
N ILE A 61 15.51 21.68 22.89
CA ILE A 61 16.30 21.27 21.74
C ILE A 61 17.63 22.01 21.76
N VAL A 62 18.73 21.27 21.94
CA VAL A 62 20.08 21.85 22.07
C VAL A 62 20.94 21.59 20.84
N TRP A 63 20.60 20.63 20.00
CA TRP A 63 21.33 20.34 18.79
C TRP A 63 20.47 19.64 17.74
N VAL A 64 20.80 19.87 16.46
CA VAL A 64 20.10 19.30 15.29
C VAL A 64 21.13 19.04 14.21
N ASN A 65 21.03 17.90 13.51
CA ASN A 65 21.92 17.61 12.38
C ASN A 65 21.38 18.18 11.03
N GLU A 66 22.24 18.18 10.02
CA GLU A 66 21.85 18.65 8.69
C GLU A 66 20.69 17.84 8.08
N GLY A 67 20.62 16.53 8.36
CA GLY A 67 19.53 15.66 7.90
C GLY A 67 18.15 16.06 8.43
N TYR A 68 18.08 16.73 9.57
CA TYR A 68 16.80 17.22 10.13
C TYR A 68 16.30 18.51 9.45
N ARG A 69 17.19 19.28 8.82
CA ARG A 69 16.89 20.59 8.20
C ARG A 69 15.70 20.54 7.23
N ARG A 70 15.54 19.43 6.52
CA ARG A 70 14.45 19.25 5.54
C ARG A 70 13.03 19.28 6.19
N PHE A 71 12.92 19.04 7.48
CA PHE A 71 11.64 19.03 8.20
C PHE A 71 11.26 20.40 8.79
N LEU A 72 12.23 21.32 8.94
CA LEU A 72 12.02 22.63 9.57
C LEU A 72 10.96 23.48 8.89
N PRO A 73 10.89 23.60 7.55
CA PRO A 73 9.86 24.42 6.89
C PRO A 73 8.43 23.96 7.20
N ALA A 74 8.20 22.66 7.28
CA ALA A 74 6.88 22.09 7.59
C ALA A 74 6.50 22.29 9.06
N LEU A 75 7.50 22.44 9.96
CA LEU A 75 7.32 22.78 11.38
C LEU A 75 7.21 24.29 11.61
N GLY A 76 7.39 25.12 10.56
CA GLY A 76 7.27 26.58 10.65
C GLY A 76 8.57 27.34 10.91
N PHE A 77 9.73 26.70 10.71
CA PHE A 77 11.05 27.30 10.94
C PHE A 77 11.84 27.46 9.63
N SER A 78 12.52 28.60 9.49
CA SER A 78 13.34 28.90 8.31
C SER A 78 14.81 28.47 8.46
N SER A 79 15.29 28.32 9.69
CA SER A 79 16.68 27.95 9.98
C SER A 79 16.80 27.08 11.23
N ILE A 80 17.93 26.40 11.39
CA ILE A 80 18.26 25.62 12.59
C ILE A 80 18.32 26.54 13.82
N ASP A 81 18.90 27.73 13.69
CA ASP A 81 19.05 28.68 14.81
C ASP A 81 17.71 29.10 15.41
N GLN A 82 16.67 29.18 14.57
CA GLN A 82 15.31 29.48 15.05
C GLN A 82 14.67 28.28 15.77
N PHE A 83 15.09 27.06 15.45
CA PHE A 83 14.54 25.83 16.02
C PHE A 83 15.19 25.47 17.37
N LEU A 84 16.46 25.85 17.57
CA LEU A 84 17.20 25.61 18.81
C LEU A 84 16.59 26.40 19.99
N GLY A 85 16.65 25.83 21.17
CA GLY A 85 16.19 26.44 22.41
C GLY A 85 14.69 26.30 22.69
N HIS A 86 13.88 25.83 21.72
CA HIS A 86 12.46 25.57 21.94
C HIS A 86 12.25 24.29 22.75
N MET A 87 11.12 24.24 23.49
CA MET A 87 10.68 22.98 24.08
C MET A 87 10.23 22.03 22.98
N VAL A 88 10.69 20.80 23.03
CA VAL A 88 10.40 19.81 22.00
C VAL A 88 8.90 19.53 21.85
N GLU A 89 8.14 19.60 22.93
CA GLU A 89 6.69 19.38 22.94
C GLU A 89 5.91 20.49 22.22
N ASP A 90 6.40 21.73 22.28
CA ASP A 90 5.78 22.89 21.63
C ASP A 90 5.92 22.80 20.10
N VAL A 91 7.02 22.23 19.63
CA VAL A 91 7.38 22.17 18.21
C VAL A 91 6.95 20.85 17.59
N ILE A 92 7.08 19.76 18.32
CA ILE A 92 6.74 18.41 17.89
C ILE A 92 5.69 17.84 18.83
N PRO A 93 4.41 18.15 18.63
CA PRO A 93 3.32 17.61 19.44
C PRO A 93 3.34 16.07 19.40
N ASN A 94 3.01 15.44 20.51
CA ASN A 94 3.01 13.98 20.70
C ASN A 94 4.39 13.30 20.60
N THR A 95 5.47 14.05 20.83
CA THR A 95 6.83 13.52 20.70
C THR A 95 7.18 12.40 21.70
N GLN A 96 6.45 12.25 22.81
CA GLN A 96 6.75 11.34 23.93
C GLN A 96 8.20 11.46 24.50
N MET A 97 8.92 12.52 24.15
CA MET A 97 10.30 12.72 24.59
C MET A 97 10.38 12.88 26.11
N ARG A 98 9.40 13.55 26.71
CA ARG A 98 9.29 13.73 28.16
C ARG A 98 9.23 12.39 28.90
N ARG A 99 8.46 11.44 28.38
CA ARG A 99 8.40 10.09 28.95
C ARG A 99 9.79 9.42 28.98
N VAL A 100 10.57 9.58 27.90
CA VAL A 100 11.94 9.02 27.84
C VAL A 100 12.87 9.71 28.83
N LEU A 101 12.75 11.03 28.99
CA LEU A 101 13.55 11.79 29.96
C LEU A 101 13.22 11.42 31.42
N GLU A 102 11.94 11.17 31.73
CA GLU A 102 11.46 10.81 33.06
C GLU A 102 11.71 9.34 33.42
N SER A 103 11.42 8.41 32.50
CA SER A 103 11.57 6.95 32.75
C SER A 103 13.01 6.48 32.55
N GLY A 104 13.77 7.17 31.69
CA GLY A 104 15.08 6.69 31.25
C GLY A 104 15.03 5.46 30.36
N GLU A 105 13.84 5.03 29.90
CA GLU A 105 13.71 3.89 29.00
C GLU A 105 13.66 4.36 27.55
N PRO A 106 14.40 3.70 26.62
CA PRO A 106 14.36 4.06 25.21
C PRO A 106 13.04 3.65 24.56
N ILE A 107 12.57 4.45 23.61
CA ILE A 107 11.51 4.08 22.66
C ILE A 107 12.19 3.87 21.32
N LEU A 108 12.46 2.61 20.96
CA LEU A 108 13.30 2.28 19.80
C LEU A 108 12.56 2.43 18.47
N ILE A 109 11.24 2.18 18.44
CA ILE A 109 10.41 2.31 17.24
C ILE A 109 9.05 2.85 17.64
N ASP A 110 8.69 4.03 17.12
CA ASP A 110 7.38 4.65 17.32
C ASP A 110 6.94 5.41 16.07
N LEU A 111 5.63 5.52 15.88
CA LEU A 111 5.03 6.30 14.80
C LEU A 111 4.70 7.70 15.30
N LEU A 112 5.36 8.69 14.76
CA LEU A 112 5.12 10.11 15.03
C LEU A 112 4.44 10.75 13.82
N THR A 113 3.24 11.29 14.01
CA THR A 113 2.56 12.09 12.99
C THR A 113 2.48 13.54 13.45
N ASN A 114 3.02 14.44 12.63
CA ASN A 114 2.98 15.89 12.84
C ASN A 114 2.66 16.64 11.53
N LYS A 115 2.81 17.96 11.53
CA LYS A 115 2.55 18.80 10.34
C LYS A 115 3.47 18.50 9.15
N ALA A 116 4.65 17.93 9.40
CA ALA A 116 5.62 17.58 8.37
C ALA A 116 5.38 16.18 7.77
N GLY A 117 4.49 15.37 8.36
CA GLY A 117 4.16 14.03 7.87
C GLY A 117 4.10 12.97 8.94
N THR A 118 4.14 11.70 8.52
CA THR A 118 4.23 10.54 9.41
C THR A 118 5.63 9.95 9.32
N PHE A 119 6.24 9.70 10.48
CA PHE A 119 7.63 9.28 10.62
C PHE A 119 7.72 8.05 11.51
N VAL A 120 8.70 7.22 11.24
CA VAL A 120 9.17 6.22 12.22
C VAL A 120 10.36 6.82 12.94
N VAL A 121 10.27 6.89 14.25
CA VAL A 121 11.25 7.58 15.09
C VAL A 121 11.73 6.70 16.23
N SER A 122 12.97 6.93 16.66
CA SER A 122 13.53 6.40 17.90
C SER A 122 13.85 7.52 18.86
N ARG A 123 13.75 7.22 20.15
CA ARG A 123 14.14 8.15 21.23
C ARG A 123 14.98 7.39 22.22
N ILE A 124 16.20 7.85 22.42
CA ILE A 124 17.21 7.16 23.23
C ILE A 124 17.65 8.12 24.33
N PRO A 125 17.54 7.74 25.61
CA PRO A 125 18.04 8.57 26.71
C PRO A 125 19.56 8.61 26.71
N LEU A 126 20.12 9.77 26.97
CA LEU A 126 21.53 9.97 27.24
C LEU A 126 21.76 9.96 28.74
N ARG A 127 22.67 9.12 29.19
CA ARG A 127 23.00 8.94 30.60
C ARG A 127 24.44 9.32 30.89
N GLU A 128 24.66 9.96 32.01
CA GLU A 128 25.99 10.17 32.54
C GLU A 128 26.37 8.95 33.40
N GLU A 129 27.48 8.29 33.06
CA GLU A 129 27.97 7.16 33.88
C GLU A 129 28.49 7.66 35.22
N ARG A 130 27.86 7.24 36.31
CA ARG A 130 28.38 7.41 37.66
C ARG A 130 29.08 6.15 38.13
N ALA A 131 30.06 6.33 39.02
CA ALA A 131 30.84 5.25 39.61
C ALA A 131 30.02 4.19 40.36
N ASP A 132 28.76 4.45 40.64
CA ASP A 132 27.79 3.57 41.30
C ASP A 132 26.90 2.76 40.36
N GLY A 133 27.11 2.89 39.03
CA GLY A 133 26.38 2.13 38.00
C GLY A 133 24.97 2.64 37.71
N ALA A 134 24.42 3.59 38.47
CA ALA A 134 23.13 4.23 38.23
C ALA A 134 23.32 5.55 37.47
N GLY A 135 23.41 5.49 36.13
CA GLY A 135 23.57 6.69 35.30
C GLY A 135 22.33 7.60 35.32
N GLU A 136 22.53 8.89 35.67
CA GLU A 136 21.46 9.90 35.62
C GLU A 136 21.17 10.30 34.18
N VAL A 137 19.87 10.45 33.81
CA VAL A 137 19.48 10.92 32.46
C VAL A 137 19.79 12.40 32.35
N ILE A 138 20.71 12.76 31.44
CA ILE A 138 21.14 14.15 31.19
C ILE A 138 20.46 14.77 29.96
N GLY A 139 19.84 13.96 29.12
CA GLY A 139 19.14 14.38 27.91
C GLY A 139 18.62 13.19 27.13
N ALA A 140 18.17 13.44 25.92
CA ALA A 140 17.76 12.37 25.00
C ALA A 140 18.02 12.77 23.54
N ILE A 141 18.25 11.75 22.70
CA ILE A 141 18.38 11.91 21.27
C ILE A 141 17.13 11.40 20.57
N GLY A 142 16.57 12.20 19.66
CA GLY A 142 15.51 11.82 18.74
C GLY A 142 16.09 11.55 17.34
N ILE A 143 15.74 10.41 16.76
CA ILE A 143 16.22 9.98 15.44
C ILE A 143 15.01 9.69 14.56
N VAL A 144 14.93 10.31 13.38
CA VAL A 144 13.97 9.95 12.34
C VAL A 144 14.58 8.82 11.52
N LEU A 145 14.09 7.61 11.73
CA LEU A 145 14.56 6.42 11.02
C LEU A 145 14.07 6.43 9.57
N PHE A 146 12.76 6.72 9.39
CA PHE A 146 12.14 6.78 8.08
C PHE A 146 11.15 7.94 8.02
N ASP A 147 11.22 8.70 6.95
CA ASP A 147 10.35 9.86 6.67
C ASP A 147 9.16 9.53 5.77
N GLN A 148 9.15 8.34 5.18
CA GLN A 148 8.04 7.78 4.41
C GLN A 148 7.83 6.31 4.81
N PRO A 149 7.24 6.05 6.00
CA PRO A 149 7.08 4.68 6.49
C PRO A 149 6.21 3.82 5.57
N GLU A 150 5.31 4.43 4.81
CA GLU A 150 4.43 3.70 3.88
C GLU A 150 5.20 3.06 2.71
N THR A 151 6.35 3.63 2.32
CA THR A 151 7.17 3.10 1.22
C THR A 151 8.27 2.14 1.70
N THR A 152 8.92 2.47 2.83
CA THR A 152 10.12 1.76 3.28
C THR A 152 9.81 0.61 4.23
N LEU A 153 8.72 0.71 5.00
CA LEU A 153 8.36 -0.30 6.01
C LEU A 153 7.27 -1.26 5.57
N GLN A 154 6.72 -1.11 4.36
CA GLN A 154 5.66 -1.98 3.87
C GLN A 154 6.01 -3.48 3.98
N PRO A 155 7.22 -3.94 3.64
CA PRO A 155 7.62 -5.34 3.85
C PRO A 155 7.62 -5.74 5.33
N LEU A 156 8.14 -4.89 6.22
CA LEU A 156 8.17 -5.15 7.66
C LEU A 156 6.78 -5.16 8.29
N ILE A 157 5.90 -4.24 7.88
CA ILE A 157 4.50 -4.19 8.34
C ILE A 157 3.75 -5.43 7.86
N SER A 158 3.99 -5.87 6.63
CA SER A 158 3.41 -7.11 6.07
C SER A 158 3.90 -8.33 6.86
N LYS A 159 5.19 -8.40 7.17
CA LYS A 159 5.80 -9.47 7.96
C LYS A 159 5.26 -9.51 9.39
N PHE A 160 5.08 -8.35 10.02
CA PHE A 160 4.50 -8.27 11.36
C PHE A 160 3.03 -8.71 11.39
N ALA A 161 2.25 -8.34 10.36
CA ALA A 161 0.87 -8.78 10.20
C ALA A 161 0.77 -10.30 9.98
N LEU A 162 1.72 -10.89 9.25
CA LEU A 162 1.84 -12.33 9.05
C LEU A 162 2.18 -13.05 10.36
N LEU A 163 3.21 -12.59 11.08
CA LEU A 163 3.61 -13.16 12.38
C LEU A 163 2.49 -13.08 13.43
N GLN A 164 1.72 -11.99 13.46
CA GLN A 164 0.54 -11.90 14.32
C GLN A 164 -0.51 -12.93 13.97
N ARG A 165 -0.73 -13.20 12.67
CA ARG A 165 -1.67 -14.20 12.19
C ARG A 165 -1.23 -15.61 12.62
N ASP A 166 0.04 -15.95 12.42
CA ASP A 166 0.59 -17.26 12.80
C ASP A 166 0.52 -17.48 14.32
N LEU A 167 0.76 -16.42 15.10
CA LEU A 167 0.60 -16.45 16.55
C LEU A 167 -0.87 -16.68 16.96
N ASP A 168 -1.81 -16.07 16.27
CA ASP A 168 -3.24 -16.23 16.53
C ASP A 168 -3.74 -17.61 16.06
N ASP A 169 -3.18 -18.16 14.98
CA ASP A 169 -3.47 -19.52 14.50
C ASP A 169 -2.88 -20.56 15.46
N ALA A 170 -1.65 -20.40 15.91
CA ALA A 170 -1.02 -21.26 16.92
C ALA A 170 -1.75 -21.20 18.27
N ARG A 171 -2.23 -20.02 18.69
CA ARG A 171 -3.07 -19.87 19.89
C ARG A 171 -4.42 -20.57 19.75
N ARG A 172 -5.02 -20.54 18.56
CA ARG A 172 -6.29 -21.27 18.28
C ARG A 172 -6.07 -22.78 18.30
N GLU A 173 -4.96 -23.27 17.77
CA GLU A 173 -4.60 -24.69 17.78
C GLU A 173 -4.33 -25.18 19.20
N LEU A 174 -3.61 -24.41 20.01
CA LEU A 174 -3.39 -24.68 21.44
C LEU A 174 -4.70 -24.63 22.25
N ALA A 175 -5.63 -23.72 21.90
CA ALA A 175 -6.94 -23.62 22.55
C ALA A 175 -7.86 -24.81 22.17
N SER A 176 -7.76 -25.30 20.92
CA SER A 176 -8.51 -26.50 20.47
C SER A 176 -8.01 -27.80 21.14
N GLN A 177 -6.73 -27.86 21.51
CA GLN A 177 -6.14 -28.99 22.24
C GLN A 177 -6.48 -28.99 23.74
N ARG A 178 -6.86 -27.83 24.31
CA ARG A 178 -7.37 -27.71 25.67
C ARG A 178 -8.89 -27.76 25.67
N ASN A 179 -9.47 -28.93 25.80
CA ASN A 179 -10.92 -29.20 25.94
C ASN A 179 -11.55 -28.49 27.17
N ASN A 180 -11.54 -27.15 27.21
CA ASN A 180 -12.17 -26.39 28.29
C ASN A 180 -13.28 -25.50 27.72
N PRO A 181 -14.58 -25.78 28.04
CA PRO A 181 -15.73 -25.06 27.50
C PRO A 181 -15.75 -23.55 27.76
N LEU A 182 -15.07 -23.09 28.84
CA LEU A 182 -14.95 -21.68 29.19
C LEU A 182 -13.99 -20.91 28.26
N TYR A 183 -13.04 -21.59 27.60
CA TYR A 183 -12.15 -20.97 26.60
C TYR A 183 -12.80 -20.90 25.21
N GLN A 184 -13.73 -21.79 24.89
CA GLN A 184 -14.47 -21.74 23.63
C GLN A 184 -15.39 -20.51 23.55
N GLN A 185 -16.07 -20.14 24.63
CA GLN A 185 -16.91 -18.92 24.67
C GLN A 185 -16.11 -17.61 24.58
N ALA A 186 -14.89 -17.55 25.13
CA ALA A 186 -14.01 -16.39 25.03
C ALA A 186 -13.36 -16.25 23.64
N ALA A 187 -13.10 -17.38 22.95
CA ALA A 187 -12.50 -17.39 21.61
C ALA A 187 -13.51 -17.09 20.49
N GLU A 188 -14.78 -17.43 20.67
CA GLU A 188 -15.87 -17.10 19.73
C GLU A 188 -16.23 -15.61 19.73
N GLY A 189 -15.99 -14.89 20.83
CA GLY A 189 -16.30 -13.45 20.97
C GLY A 189 -15.28 -12.49 20.33
N GLN A 190 -14.10 -12.95 19.90
CA GLN A 190 -13.05 -12.10 19.33
C GLN A 190 -12.54 -12.61 17.97
N ARG A 191 -13.41 -12.73 16.97
CA ARG A 191 -12.95 -12.87 15.59
C ARG A 191 -12.41 -11.52 15.12
N ARG A 192 -11.12 -11.26 15.37
CA ARG A 192 -10.41 -10.12 14.78
C ARG A 192 -10.47 -10.25 13.26
N SER A 193 -10.66 -9.12 12.57
CA SER A 193 -10.66 -9.08 11.11
C SER A 193 -9.39 -9.70 10.55
N LYS A 194 -9.55 -10.63 9.60
CA LYS A 194 -8.48 -11.42 8.97
C LYS A 194 -7.38 -10.55 8.35
N TYR A 195 -7.75 -9.36 7.82
CA TYR A 195 -6.85 -8.45 7.13
C TYR A 195 -7.09 -7.00 7.56
N THR A 196 -6.02 -6.19 7.49
CA THR A 196 -6.03 -4.74 7.75
C THR A 196 -5.53 -3.99 6.52
N PHE A 197 -5.49 -2.64 6.55
CA PHE A 197 -4.89 -1.86 5.47
C PHE A 197 -3.40 -2.15 5.23
N ALA A 198 -2.69 -2.67 6.23
CA ALA A 198 -1.32 -3.14 6.07
C ALA A 198 -1.23 -4.38 5.15
N SER A 199 -2.26 -5.22 5.15
CA SER A 199 -2.33 -6.41 4.29
C SER A 199 -2.53 -6.07 2.79
N PHE A 200 -3.00 -4.86 2.47
CA PHE A 200 -3.07 -4.37 1.09
C PHE A 200 -1.73 -3.76 0.69
N ILE A 201 -0.82 -4.61 0.17
CA ILE A 201 0.54 -4.24 -0.19
C ILE A 201 0.53 -3.28 -1.38
N GLY A 202 1.35 -2.23 -1.30
CA GLY A 202 1.57 -1.26 -2.35
C GLY A 202 1.83 0.15 -1.82
N SER A 203 2.78 0.82 -2.46
CA SER A 203 3.22 2.20 -2.21
C SER A 203 3.05 3.10 -3.43
N SER A 204 2.61 2.54 -4.57
CA SER A 204 2.31 3.31 -5.77
C SER A 204 1.24 4.38 -5.48
N PRO A 205 1.22 5.50 -6.24
CA PRO A 205 0.20 6.54 -6.09
C PRO A 205 -1.23 5.97 -6.13
N ALA A 206 -1.49 5.02 -7.03
CA ALA A 206 -2.79 4.37 -7.16
C ALA A 206 -3.15 3.52 -5.92
N ALA A 207 -2.19 2.78 -5.35
CA ALA A 207 -2.41 2.01 -4.12
C ALA A 207 -2.61 2.91 -2.90
N VAL A 208 -1.86 3.99 -2.78
CA VAL A 208 -2.00 4.97 -1.69
C VAL A 208 -3.36 5.67 -1.76
N GLU A 209 -3.79 6.05 -2.96
CA GLU A 209 -5.07 6.72 -3.16
C GLU A 209 -6.27 5.83 -2.80
N VAL A 210 -6.30 4.57 -3.25
CA VAL A 210 -7.38 3.65 -2.91
C VAL A 210 -7.41 3.36 -1.40
N LYS A 211 -6.26 3.20 -0.75
CA LYS A 211 -6.17 3.06 0.72
C LYS A 211 -6.73 4.29 1.44
N ARG A 212 -6.40 5.49 0.97
CA ARG A 212 -6.90 6.75 1.53
C ARG A 212 -8.43 6.84 1.44
N HIS A 213 -9.00 6.53 0.28
CA HIS A 213 -10.45 6.53 0.08
C HIS A 213 -11.13 5.45 0.92
N ALA A 214 -10.55 4.25 0.99
CA ALA A 214 -11.08 3.16 1.80
C ALA A 214 -11.05 3.46 3.31
N ARG A 215 -10.01 4.14 3.82
CA ARG A 215 -9.98 4.61 5.21
C ARG A 215 -11.08 5.62 5.51
N ARG A 216 -11.35 6.55 4.57
CA ARG A 216 -12.48 7.49 4.70
C ARG A 216 -13.82 6.77 4.66
N ALA A 217 -13.98 5.83 3.74
CA ALA A 217 -15.18 5.01 3.65
C ALA A 217 -15.40 4.19 4.93
N ALA A 218 -14.34 3.70 5.60
CA ALA A 218 -14.44 2.96 6.85
C ALA A 218 -15.13 3.76 7.97
N GLN A 219 -14.99 5.08 8.00
CA GLN A 219 -15.61 5.95 9.01
C GLN A 219 -17.10 6.23 8.74
N SER A 220 -17.62 5.86 7.58
CA SER A 220 -19.04 6.01 7.24
C SER A 220 -19.81 4.72 7.54
N ALA A 221 -21.10 4.84 7.86
CA ALA A 221 -22.02 3.71 7.94
C ALA A 221 -22.61 3.30 6.58
N SER A 222 -22.41 4.12 5.55
CA SER A 222 -22.97 3.91 4.21
C SER A 222 -22.44 2.63 3.55
N PRO A 223 -23.20 2.04 2.60
CA PRO A 223 -22.72 0.96 1.76
C PRO A 223 -21.45 1.35 0.98
N VAL A 224 -20.55 0.40 0.79
CA VAL A 224 -19.33 0.57 -0.01
C VAL A 224 -19.40 -0.37 -1.22
N LEU A 225 -19.09 0.14 -2.41
CA LEU A 225 -19.02 -0.65 -3.63
C LEU A 225 -17.58 -0.70 -4.14
N LEU A 226 -16.95 -1.87 -4.08
CA LEU A 226 -15.59 -2.12 -4.56
C LEU A 226 -15.64 -2.55 -6.03
N LEU A 227 -15.11 -1.73 -6.92
CA LEU A 227 -15.05 -1.96 -8.35
C LEU A 227 -13.62 -2.29 -8.77
N GLY A 228 -13.42 -3.37 -9.50
CA GLY A 228 -12.10 -3.72 -10.00
C GLY A 228 -12.02 -5.16 -10.49
N GLU A 229 -11.01 -5.43 -11.28
CA GLU A 229 -10.78 -6.73 -11.89
C GLU A 229 -10.62 -7.85 -10.86
N THR A 230 -10.84 -9.08 -11.30
CA THR A 230 -10.59 -10.27 -10.47
C THR A 230 -9.11 -10.34 -10.05
N GLY A 231 -8.87 -10.70 -8.78
CA GLY A 231 -7.51 -10.84 -8.26
C GLY A 231 -6.80 -9.55 -7.86
N THR A 232 -7.47 -8.39 -7.87
CA THR A 232 -6.89 -7.09 -7.46
C THR A 232 -6.79 -6.89 -5.95
N GLY A 233 -7.45 -7.73 -5.14
CA GLY A 233 -7.46 -7.63 -3.67
C GLY A 233 -8.71 -6.96 -3.08
N LYS A 234 -9.86 -6.99 -3.78
CA LYS A 234 -11.13 -6.45 -3.28
C LYS A 234 -11.53 -7.00 -1.91
N GLU A 235 -11.38 -8.33 -1.70
CA GLU A 235 -11.68 -8.97 -0.41
C GLU A 235 -10.79 -8.44 0.72
N LEU A 236 -9.47 -8.31 0.47
CA LEU A 236 -8.54 -7.72 1.43
C LEU A 236 -8.96 -6.30 1.85
N LEU A 237 -9.39 -5.51 0.87
CA LEU A 237 -9.81 -4.15 1.11
C LEU A 237 -11.14 -4.10 1.88
N ALA A 238 -12.08 -5.00 1.61
CA ALA A 238 -13.34 -5.13 2.36
C ALA A 238 -13.08 -5.46 3.83
N HIS A 239 -12.21 -6.42 4.11
CA HIS A 239 -11.78 -6.74 5.48
C HIS A 239 -11.12 -5.54 6.16
N ALA A 240 -10.23 -4.82 5.46
CA ALA A 240 -9.54 -3.64 6.00
C ALA A 240 -10.52 -2.49 6.32
N ILE A 241 -11.53 -2.28 5.48
CA ILE A 241 -12.60 -1.31 5.72
C ILE A 241 -13.40 -1.67 6.97
N HIS A 242 -13.80 -2.95 7.12
CA HIS A 242 -14.49 -3.41 8.32
C HIS A 242 -13.61 -3.23 9.57
N ALA A 243 -12.35 -3.67 9.53
CA ALA A 243 -11.42 -3.58 10.66
C ALA A 243 -11.19 -2.15 11.16
N ALA A 244 -11.29 -1.16 10.26
CA ALA A 244 -11.12 0.26 10.58
C ALA A 244 -12.44 1.00 10.84
N SER A 245 -13.59 0.29 10.82
CA SER A 245 -14.92 0.89 11.01
C SER A 245 -15.37 0.87 12.47
N ALA A 246 -16.43 1.62 12.77
CA ALA A 246 -17.10 1.57 14.07
C ALA A 246 -17.65 0.16 14.42
N ARG A 247 -17.82 -0.71 13.39
CA ARG A 247 -18.33 -2.09 13.51
C ARG A 247 -17.22 -3.15 13.58
N ALA A 248 -15.97 -2.76 13.78
CA ALA A 248 -14.81 -3.66 13.81
C ALA A 248 -14.89 -4.78 14.88
N ARG A 249 -15.72 -4.57 15.92
CA ARG A 249 -15.98 -5.57 16.97
C ARG A 249 -17.08 -6.58 16.59
N GLY A 250 -17.91 -6.24 15.59
CA GLY A 250 -18.96 -7.11 15.07
C GLY A 250 -18.40 -8.17 14.11
N GLN A 251 -19.26 -9.07 13.67
CA GLN A 251 -18.86 -10.12 12.73
C GLN A 251 -18.64 -9.54 11.32
N PHE A 252 -17.61 -10.03 10.63
CA PHE A 252 -17.45 -9.87 9.19
C PHE A 252 -17.93 -11.16 8.51
N VAL A 253 -19.10 -11.08 7.89
CA VAL A 253 -19.70 -12.22 7.19
C VAL A 253 -19.53 -12.01 5.69
N SER A 254 -18.88 -12.95 5.01
CA SER A 254 -18.67 -12.91 3.57
C SER A 254 -19.54 -13.93 2.83
N LEU A 255 -20.00 -13.53 1.66
CA LEU A 255 -20.69 -14.39 0.72
C LEU A 255 -20.21 -14.10 -0.70
N ASN A 256 -19.60 -15.09 -1.34
CA ASN A 256 -19.28 -15.02 -2.77
C ASN A 256 -20.46 -15.55 -3.57
N ILE A 257 -21.12 -14.66 -4.31
CA ILE A 257 -22.35 -14.96 -5.04
C ILE A 257 -22.09 -15.95 -6.17
N ALA A 258 -20.99 -15.80 -6.88
CA ALA A 258 -20.62 -16.69 -7.98
C ALA A 258 -20.26 -18.12 -7.55
N ALA A 259 -19.95 -18.33 -6.25
CA ALA A 259 -19.57 -19.64 -5.73
C ALA A 259 -20.76 -20.47 -5.22
N VAL A 260 -21.97 -19.90 -5.14
CA VAL A 260 -23.17 -20.57 -4.60
C VAL A 260 -24.16 -20.78 -5.74
N PRO A 261 -24.72 -21.99 -5.90
CA PRO A 261 -25.78 -22.22 -6.88
C PRO A 261 -27.00 -21.31 -6.65
N ASP A 262 -27.59 -20.79 -7.72
CA ASP A 262 -28.70 -19.82 -7.69
C ASP A 262 -29.87 -20.30 -6.80
N THR A 263 -30.16 -21.60 -6.81
CA THR A 263 -31.23 -22.24 -6.02
C THR A 263 -30.97 -22.21 -4.51
N LEU A 264 -29.71 -22.03 -4.09
CA LEU A 264 -29.31 -21.99 -2.67
C LEU A 264 -29.03 -20.58 -2.17
N LEU A 265 -28.81 -19.63 -3.09
CA LEU A 265 -28.45 -18.25 -2.74
C LEU A 265 -29.47 -17.61 -1.81
N GLU A 266 -30.75 -17.80 -2.07
CA GLU A 266 -31.83 -17.24 -1.24
C GLU A 266 -31.78 -17.77 0.19
N ALA A 267 -31.57 -19.08 0.34
CA ALA A 267 -31.42 -19.74 1.66
C ALA A 267 -30.17 -19.25 2.40
N GLU A 268 -29.07 -19.06 1.68
CA GLU A 268 -27.83 -18.50 2.26
C GLU A 268 -28.01 -17.05 2.72
N PHE A 269 -28.70 -16.22 1.95
CA PHE A 269 -28.93 -14.82 2.32
C PHE A 269 -29.86 -14.66 3.51
N PHE A 270 -31.07 -15.22 3.38
CA PHE A 270 -32.19 -14.92 4.28
C PHE A 270 -32.42 -15.99 5.35
N GLY A 271 -31.85 -17.19 5.14
CA GLY A 271 -32.02 -18.33 6.01
C GLY A 271 -33.28 -19.15 5.68
N VAL A 272 -33.48 -20.21 6.43
CA VAL A 272 -34.59 -21.16 6.27
C VAL A 272 -35.27 -21.34 7.61
N ALA A 273 -36.61 -21.17 7.64
CA ALA A 273 -37.40 -21.40 8.84
C ALA A 273 -37.45 -22.89 9.19
N PRO A 274 -37.64 -23.25 10.48
CA PRO A 274 -37.83 -24.63 10.88
C PRO A 274 -38.99 -25.28 10.12
N GLY A 275 -38.72 -26.43 9.44
CA GLY A 275 -39.75 -27.17 8.72
C GLY A 275 -40.27 -26.51 7.45
N ALA A 276 -39.56 -25.58 6.84
CA ALA A 276 -39.95 -24.81 5.65
C ALA A 276 -40.33 -25.68 4.44
N PHE A 277 -39.74 -26.87 4.29
CA PHE A 277 -40.03 -27.84 3.24
C PHE A 277 -39.71 -29.28 3.70
N THR A 278 -40.21 -30.26 2.96
CA THR A 278 -39.96 -31.70 3.25
C THR A 278 -38.45 -31.98 3.15
N GLY A 279 -37.81 -32.35 4.28
CA GLY A 279 -36.38 -32.56 4.41
C GLY A 279 -35.60 -31.38 4.99
N ALA A 280 -36.23 -30.24 5.27
CA ALA A 280 -35.58 -29.14 5.97
C ALA A 280 -35.26 -29.51 7.43
N ASP A 281 -34.12 -29.00 7.94
CA ASP A 281 -33.74 -29.19 9.34
C ASP A 281 -34.85 -28.65 10.27
N LYS A 282 -35.18 -29.43 11.31
CA LYS A 282 -36.16 -29.04 12.32
C LYS A 282 -35.74 -27.80 13.13
N ARG A 283 -34.46 -27.45 13.12
CA ARG A 283 -33.90 -26.27 13.81
C ARG A 283 -33.90 -25.00 12.94
N GLY A 284 -34.12 -25.14 11.62
CA GLY A 284 -33.94 -24.06 10.67
C GLY A 284 -32.46 -23.72 10.48
N ARG A 285 -32.19 -22.71 9.64
CA ARG A 285 -30.82 -22.20 9.40
C ARG A 285 -30.83 -20.68 9.29
N GLU A 286 -29.98 -20.01 10.07
CA GLU A 286 -29.82 -18.56 10.00
C GLU A 286 -29.15 -18.15 8.69
N GLY A 287 -29.66 -17.08 8.08
CA GLY A 287 -29.09 -16.48 6.87
C GLY A 287 -27.92 -15.55 7.18
N LYS A 288 -27.13 -15.23 6.14
CA LYS A 288 -25.94 -14.37 6.24
C LYS A 288 -26.27 -12.95 6.75
N PHE A 289 -27.44 -12.42 6.44
CA PHE A 289 -27.89 -11.13 6.98
C PHE A 289 -27.99 -11.17 8.50
N LYS A 290 -28.58 -12.20 9.05
CA LYS A 290 -28.72 -12.33 10.50
C LYS A 290 -27.40 -12.60 11.19
N LEU A 291 -26.52 -13.39 10.57
CA LEU A 291 -25.18 -13.65 11.07
C LEU A 291 -24.30 -12.37 11.07
N ALA A 292 -24.57 -11.41 10.17
CA ALA A 292 -23.86 -10.15 10.07
C ALA A 292 -24.41 -9.05 10.99
N ASP A 293 -25.46 -9.34 11.76
CA ASP A 293 -26.13 -8.37 12.63
C ASP A 293 -25.15 -7.72 13.62
N GLY A 294 -25.18 -6.39 13.72
CA GLY A 294 -24.19 -5.60 14.47
C GLY A 294 -22.80 -5.49 13.84
N GLY A 295 -22.58 -6.13 12.68
CA GLY A 295 -21.30 -6.22 12.00
C GLY A 295 -21.32 -5.70 10.55
N SER A 296 -20.62 -6.43 9.65
CA SER A 296 -20.58 -6.13 8.23
C SER A 296 -20.85 -7.36 7.38
N LEU A 297 -21.64 -7.18 6.32
CA LEU A 297 -21.90 -8.18 5.29
C LEU A 297 -21.12 -7.83 4.03
N PHE A 298 -20.22 -8.71 3.62
CA PHE A 298 -19.46 -8.60 2.38
C PHE A 298 -20.08 -9.47 1.29
N LEU A 299 -20.47 -8.84 0.18
CA LEU A 299 -21.08 -9.47 -0.98
C LEU A 299 -20.09 -9.43 -2.13
N ASP A 300 -19.39 -10.54 -2.38
CA ASP A 300 -18.45 -10.64 -3.49
C ASP A 300 -19.17 -11.04 -4.77
N GLU A 301 -18.71 -10.47 -5.89
CA GLU A 301 -19.26 -10.62 -7.24
C GLU A 301 -20.77 -10.33 -7.29
N ILE A 302 -21.20 -9.17 -6.76
CA ILE A 302 -22.61 -8.75 -6.74
C ILE A 302 -23.23 -8.66 -8.13
N GLY A 303 -22.42 -8.44 -9.18
CA GLY A 303 -22.87 -8.41 -10.58
C GLY A 303 -23.34 -9.75 -11.13
N ASP A 304 -23.11 -10.85 -10.40
CA ASP A 304 -23.59 -12.21 -10.77
C ASP A 304 -24.91 -12.60 -10.09
N MET A 305 -25.50 -11.68 -9.29
CA MET A 305 -26.73 -11.95 -8.57
C MET A 305 -27.94 -12.08 -9.51
N PRO A 306 -28.75 -13.16 -9.40
CA PRO A 306 -29.99 -13.31 -10.17
C PRO A 306 -31.00 -12.18 -9.90
N LEU A 307 -31.72 -11.71 -10.94
CA LEU A 307 -32.67 -10.58 -10.87
C LEU A 307 -33.72 -10.73 -9.77
N GLY A 308 -34.22 -11.96 -9.55
CA GLY A 308 -35.20 -12.23 -8.49
C GLY A 308 -34.66 -11.93 -7.08
N LEU A 309 -33.39 -12.23 -6.85
CA LEU A 309 -32.72 -11.97 -5.58
C LEU A 309 -32.35 -10.49 -5.41
N GLN A 310 -32.05 -9.78 -6.50
CA GLN A 310 -31.77 -8.34 -6.44
C GLN A 310 -32.95 -7.56 -5.85
N ALA A 311 -34.20 -7.94 -6.18
CA ALA A 311 -35.39 -7.30 -5.62
C ALA A 311 -35.52 -7.54 -4.10
N LYS A 312 -35.21 -8.76 -3.64
CA LYS A 312 -35.24 -9.12 -2.21
C LYS A 312 -34.10 -8.42 -1.44
N LEU A 313 -32.91 -8.37 -2.04
CA LEU A 313 -31.77 -7.64 -1.48
C LEU A 313 -32.11 -6.14 -1.32
N LEU A 314 -32.70 -5.52 -2.33
CA LEU A 314 -33.10 -4.11 -2.27
C LEU A 314 -34.06 -3.85 -1.09
N ARG A 315 -35.10 -4.69 -0.93
CA ARG A 315 -36.03 -4.60 0.21
C ARG A 315 -35.30 -4.70 1.53
N ALA A 316 -34.45 -5.72 1.70
CA ALA A 316 -33.66 -5.89 2.91
C ALA A 316 -32.79 -4.66 3.23
N LEU A 317 -32.15 -4.04 2.22
CA LEU A 317 -31.33 -2.84 2.39
C LEU A 317 -32.15 -1.56 2.65
N GLN A 318 -33.42 -1.51 2.29
CA GLN A 318 -34.29 -0.36 2.50
C GLN A 318 -35.00 -0.42 3.85
N GLU A 319 -35.53 -1.59 4.18
CA GLU A 319 -36.39 -1.82 5.35
C GLU A 319 -35.60 -2.24 6.60
N GLY A 320 -34.37 -2.78 6.43
CA GLY A 320 -33.57 -3.30 7.54
C GLY A 320 -34.11 -4.60 8.12
N GLU A 321 -34.94 -5.33 7.34
CA GLU A 321 -35.62 -6.57 7.75
C GLU A 321 -35.45 -7.63 6.67
N ILE A 322 -35.43 -8.89 7.10
CA ILE A 322 -35.38 -10.06 6.23
C ILE A 322 -36.53 -11.02 6.55
N GLU A 323 -36.97 -11.77 5.55
CA GLU A 323 -37.95 -12.83 5.64
C GLU A 323 -37.30 -14.17 5.31
N PRO A 324 -37.11 -15.09 6.28
CA PRO A 324 -36.56 -16.42 6.01
C PRO A 324 -37.48 -17.26 5.12
N LEU A 325 -36.89 -18.14 4.31
CA LEU A 325 -37.64 -19.05 3.45
C LEU A 325 -38.60 -19.92 4.29
N GLY A 326 -39.87 -19.99 3.87
CA GLY A 326 -40.91 -20.74 4.54
C GLY A 326 -41.47 -20.09 5.80
N SER A 327 -41.25 -18.79 5.98
CA SER A 327 -41.79 -17.99 7.08
C SER A 327 -42.25 -16.63 6.56
N ASN A 328 -43.33 -16.11 7.10
CA ASN A 328 -43.77 -14.72 6.86
C ASN A 328 -43.35 -13.79 8.01
N LYS A 329 -42.44 -14.24 8.89
CA LYS A 329 -41.95 -13.45 10.01
C LYS A 329 -40.80 -12.58 9.57
N LEU A 330 -40.95 -11.26 9.67
CA LEU A 330 -39.88 -10.30 9.45
C LEU A 330 -38.89 -10.34 10.63
N ILE A 331 -37.60 -10.39 10.32
CA ILE A 331 -36.51 -10.40 11.29
C ILE A 331 -35.66 -9.14 11.02
N PRO A 332 -35.60 -8.21 12.00
CA PRO A 332 -34.75 -7.03 11.84
C PRO A 332 -33.26 -7.40 11.90
N PHE A 333 -32.46 -6.64 11.16
CA PHE A 333 -31.00 -6.73 11.17
C PHE A 333 -30.37 -5.35 10.98
N ASP A 334 -29.20 -5.14 11.54
CA ASP A 334 -28.37 -3.95 11.37
C ASP A 334 -26.96 -4.34 10.93
N ALA A 335 -26.78 -4.59 9.64
CA ALA A 335 -25.49 -4.92 9.06
C ALA A 335 -25.04 -3.87 8.06
N ARG A 336 -23.76 -3.47 8.11
CA ARG A 336 -23.15 -2.64 7.08
C ARG A 336 -22.83 -3.47 5.85
N VAL A 337 -23.26 -3.03 4.67
CA VAL A 337 -22.98 -3.75 3.42
C VAL A 337 -21.72 -3.21 2.74
N ILE A 338 -20.85 -4.13 2.36
CA ILE A 338 -19.70 -3.91 1.47
C ILE A 338 -19.88 -4.85 0.28
N ALA A 339 -20.11 -4.31 -0.91
CA ALA A 339 -20.27 -5.09 -2.13
C ALA A 339 -19.03 -4.99 -3.01
N ALA A 340 -18.71 -6.05 -3.75
CA ALA A 340 -17.61 -6.07 -4.70
C ALA A 340 -18.04 -6.71 -6.02
N THR A 341 -17.47 -6.24 -7.12
CA THR A 341 -17.67 -6.85 -8.44
C THR A 341 -16.52 -6.55 -9.39
N SER A 342 -16.30 -7.48 -10.31
CA SER A 342 -15.43 -7.29 -11.48
C SER A 342 -16.20 -6.84 -12.73
N ARG A 343 -17.54 -6.88 -12.71
CA ARG A 343 -18.40 -6.53 -13.84
C ARG A 343 -18.70 -5.03 -13.88
N ASP A 344 -18.99 -4.54 -15.07
CA ASP A 344 -19.52 -3.19 -15.33
C ASP A 344 -21.02 -3.15 -14.99
N LEU A 345 -21.36 -2.71 -13.75
CA LEU A 345 -22.76 -2.64 -13.30
C LEU A 345 -23.60 -1.68 -14.15
N PRO A 346 -23.14 -0.49 -14.54
CA PRO A 346 -23.87 0.37 -15.50
C PRO A 346 -24.24 -0.34 -16.79
N GLU A 347 -23.34 -1.16 -17.35
CA GLU A 347 -23.64 -1.94 -18.54
C GLU A 347 -24.67 -3.05 -18.27
N LEU A 348 -24.59 -3.71 -17.12
CA LEU A 348 -25.60 -4.70 -16.70
C LEU A 348 -26.98 -4.07 -16.50
N VAL A 349 -27.05 -2.85 -15.99
CA VAL A 349 -28.30 -2.08 -15.86
C VAL A 349 -28.89 -1.79 -17.25
N ARG A 350 -28.07 -1.30 -18.19
CA ARG A 350 -28.52 -1.04 -19.59
C ARG A 350 -29.07 -2.29 -20.27
N ARG A 351 -28.50 -3.46 -19.97
CA ARG A 351 -28.94 -4.76 -20.51
C ARG A 351 -30.13 -5.36 -19.75
N GLY A 352 -30.63 -4.74 -18.70
CA GLY A 352 -31.70 -5.26 -17.87
C GLY A 352 -31.29 -6.48 -17.03
N GLN A 353 -29.99 -6.73 -16.85
CA GLN A 353 -29.43 -7.82 -16.05
C GLN A 353 -29.16 -7.41 -14.60
N PHE A 354 -29.16 -6.12 -14.31
CA PHE A 354 -29.06 -5.57 -12.96
C PHE A 354 -30.08 -4.46 -12.77
N ARG A 355 -30.74 -4.41 -11.62
CA ARG A 355 -31.76 -3.41 -11.32
C ARG A 355 -31.10 -2.05 -11.05
N GLU A 356 -31.65 -1.03 -11.65
CA GLU A 356 -31.17 0.35 -11.50
C GLU A 356 -31.32 0.86 -10.07
N ASP A 357 -32.44 0.54 -9.40
CA ASP A 357 -32.72 0.95 -8.02
C ASP A 357 -31.72 0.32 -7.02
N LEU A 358 -31.39 -0.95 -7.20
CA LEU A 358 -30.35 -1.62 -6.40
C LEU A 358 -28.97 -1.03 -6.66
N TYR A 359 -28.63 -0.72 -7.94
CA TYR A 359 -27.37 -0.09 -8.29
C TYR A 359 -27.17 1.22 -7.51
N TYR A 360 -28.14 2.13 -7.53
CA TYR A 360 -28.05 3.39 -6.79
C TYR A 360 -27.99 3.20 -5.27
N ARG A 361 -28.63 2.17 -4.74
CA ARG A 361 -28.60 1.86 -3.30
C ARG A 361 -27.22 1.36 -2.84
N LEU A 362 -26.49 0.63 -3.70
CA LEU A 362 -25.14 0.11 -3.42
C LEU A 362 -24.04 1.13 -3.76
N ASN A 363 -24.23 1.95 -4.82
CA ASN A 363 -23.25 2.87 -5.35
C ASN A 363 -23.18 4.21 -4.57
N VAL A 364 -23.18 4.14 -3.24
CA VAL A 364 -23.08 5.33 -2.38
C VAL A 364 -21.62 5.75 -2.20
N LEU A 365 -20.75 4.79 -1.93
CA LEU A 365 -19.31 5.01 -1.79
C LEU A 365 -18.55 4.07 -2.75
N PRO A 366 -18.47 4.41 -4.06
CA PRO A 366 -17.71 3.62 -5.01
C PRO A 366 -16.20 3.77 -4.79
N LEU A 367 -15.49 2.65 -4.78
CA LEU A 367 -14.03 2.58 -4.67
C LEU A 367 -13.48 1.73 -5.81
N ARG A 368 -12.72 2.34 -6.71
CA ARG A 368 -12.03 1.62 -7.77
C ARG A 368 -10.72 1.04 -7.23
N VAL A 369 -10.60 -0.28 -7.28
CA VAL A 369 -9.36 -0.98 -6.93
C VAL A 369 -8.51 -1.11 -8.19
N PRO A 370 -7.32 -0.49 -8.24
CA PRO A 370 -6.52 -0.45 -9.45
C PRO A 370 -6.02 -1.84 -9.82
N PRO A 371 -6.01 -2.22 -11.12
CA PRO A 371 -5.38 -3.44 -11.59
C PRO A 371 -3.85 -3.35 -11.44
N LEU A 372 -3.18 -4.50 -11.42
CA LEU A 372 -1.75 -4.58 -11.14
C LEU A 372 -0.90 -3.81 -12.17
N ARG A 373 -1.33 -3.74 -13.42
CA ARG A 373 -0.67 -2.96 -14.49
C ARG A 373 -0.67 -1.44 -14.25
N GLU A 374 -1.58 -0.91 -13.43
CA GLU A 374 -1.63 0.51 -13.03
C GLU A 374 -0.77 0.78 -11.77
N ARG A 375 -0.22 -0.27 -11.13
CA ARG A 375 0.63 -0.18 -9.94
C ARG A 375 1.85 -1.11 -10.03
N ARG A 376 2.53 -1.09 -11.17
CA ARG A 376 3.69 -1.95 -11.46
C ARG A 376 4.84 -1.79 -10.49
N SER A 377 5.03 -0.58 -9.95
CA SER A 377 6.02 -0.31 -8.90
C SER A 377 5.79 -1.06 -7.59
N ASP A 378 4.59 -1.62 -7.38
CA ASP A 378 4.29 -2.44 -6.21
C ASP A 378 4.69 -3.92 -6.39
N ILE A 379 5.01 -4.35 -7.62
CA ILE A 379 5.30 -5.76 -7.93
C ILE A 379 6.47 -6.31 -7.12
N PRO A 380 7.62 -5.62 -6.96
CA PRO A 380 8.71 -6.15 -6.13
C PRO A 380 8.28 -6.44 -4.69
N ALA A 381 7.56 -5.52 -4.04
CA ALA A 381 7.05 -5.70 -2.69
C ALA A 381 5.98 -6.82 -2.59
N LEU A 382 5.16 -6.98 -3.64
CA LEU A 382 4.20 -8.08 -3.73
C LEU A 382 4.89 -9.43 -3.89
N VAL A 383 5.94 -9.51 -4.71
CA VAL A 383 6.76 -10.73 -4.89
C VAL A 383 7.38 -11.17 -3.57
N GLU A 384 7.98 -10.23 -2.84
CA GLU A 384 8.58 -10.50 -1.53
C GLU A 384 7.54 -11.04 -0.54
N ALA A 385 6.40 -10.35 -0.38
CA ALA A 385 5.38 -10.75 0.57
C ALA A 385 4.64 -12.05 0.17
N LEU A 386 4.42 -12.29 -1.12
CA LEU A 386 3.86 -13.55 -1.59
C LEU A 386 4.85 -14.69 -1.41
N GLY A 387 6.14 -14.44 -1.65
CA GLY A 387 7.21 -15.41 -1.42
C GLY A 387 7.31 -15.79 0.06
N GLU A 388 7.23 -14.83 0.97
CA GLU A 388 7.19 -15.10 2.41
C GLU A 388 5.96 -15.92 2.83
N ASP A 389 4.75 -15.61 2.31
CA ASP A 389 3.53 -16.40 2.58
C ASP A 389 3.65 -17.84 2.06
N MET A 390 4.32 -18.02 0.92
CA MET A 390 4.60 -19.35 0.36
C MET A 390 5.60 -20.12 1.21
N ALA A 391 6.70 -19.48 1.61
CA ALA A 391 7.72 -20.09 2.48
C ALA A 391 7.14 -20.57 3.81
N LEU A 392 6.26 -19.77 4.43
CA LEU A 392 5.58 -20.14 5.66
C LEU A 392 4.66 -21.37 5.51
N ARG A 393 4.09 -21.57 4.32
CA ARG A 393 3.17 -22.69 4.06
C ARG A 393 3.88 -23.97 3.63
N SER A 394 4.92 -23.85 2.79
CA SER A 394 5.67 -25.00 2.26
C SER A 394 6.83 -25.42 3.16
N GLY A 395 7.32 -24.53 4.02
CA GLY A 395 8.55 -24.71 4.79
C GLY A 395 9.83 -24.46 3.98
N GLU A 396 9.70 -24.13 2.69
CA GLU A 396 10.81 -23.87 1.77
C GLU A 396 10.86 -22.40 1.39
N ALA A 397 12.04 -21.78 1.44
CA ALA A 397 12.22 -20.41 0.98
C ALA A 397 12.07 -20.35 -0.55
N PRO A 398 11.29 -19.39 -1.10
CA PRO A 398 11.20 -19.21 -2.54
C PRO A 398 12.57 -18.80 -3.10
N PRO A 399 12.86 -19.13 -4.36
CA PRO A 399 14.10 -18.70 -5.00
C PRO A 399 14.17 -17.17 -5.10
N GLU A 400 15.37 -16.62 -4.94
CA GLU A 400 15.64 -15.20 -5.12
C GLU A 400 15.52 -14.82 -6.60
N LEU A 401 14.73 -13.81 -6.93
CA LEU A 401 14.65 -13.28 -8.28
C LEU A 401 15.71 -12.21 -8.51
N THR A 402 16.43 -12.30 -9.63
CA THR A 402 17.37 -11.22 -10.02
C THR A 402 16.62 -9.92 -10.35
N PRO A 403 17.28 -8.74 -10.30
CA PRO A 403 16.67 -7.46 -10.68
C PRO A 403 16.06 -7.49 -12.10
N ASP A 404 16.71 -8.15 -13.05
CA ASP A 404 16.20 -8.31 -14.42
C ASP A 404 14.96 -9.20 -14.47
N ALA A 405 14.90 -10.25 -13.64
CA ALA A 405 13.71 -11.10 -13.51
C ALA A 405 12.53 -10.32 -12.88
N LEU A 406 12.80 -9.49 -11.88
CA LEU A 406 11.78 -8.59 -11.29
C LEU A 406 11.28 -7.56 -12.31
N ALA A 407 12.18 -6.99 -13.12
CA ALA A 407 11.81 -6.07 -14.20
C ALA A 407 10.92 -6.76 -15.25
N LEU A 408 11.22 -8.03 -15.58
CA LEU A 408 10.40 -8.83 -16.47
C LEU A 408 8.98 -9.05 -15.91
N LEU A 409 8.84 -9.35 -14.61
CA LEU A 409 7.52 -9.44 -13.95
C LEU A 409 6.79 -8.09 -13.97
N ALA A 410 7.48 -6.99 -13.70
CA ALA A 410 6.89 -5.66 -13.73
C ALA A 410 6.41 -5.25 -15.13
N GLY A 411 7.01 -5.79 -16.18
CA GLY A 411 6.63 -5.58 -17.58
C GLY A 411 5.34 -6.29 -18.00
N GLN A 412 4.88 -7.32 -17.29
CA GLN A 412 3.73 -8.13 -17.68
C GLN A 412 2.38 -7.41 -17.50
N HIS A 413 1.36 -7.85 -18.23
CA HIS A 413 0.02 -7.22 -18.19
C HIS A 413 -0.81 -7.64 -16.98
N TRP A 414 -0.62 -8.86 -16.50
CA TRP A 414 -1.30 -9.41 -15.32
C TRP A 414 -2.83 -9.33 -15.41
N ARG A 415 -3.45 -10.02 -16.37
CA ARG A 415 -4.92 -10.08 -16.52
C ARG A 415 -5.61 -10.63 -15.27
N GLY A 416 -5.00 -11.60 -14.60
CA GLY A 416 -5.46 -12.16 -13.33
C GLY A 416 -4.91 -11.44 -12.11
N ASN A 417 -4.20 -10.31 -12.30
CA ASN A 417 -3.66 -9.45 -11.25
C ASN A 417 -2.77 -10.20 -10.23
N ILE A 418 -2.97 -9.97 -8.92
CA ILE A 418 -2.17 -10.59 -7.86
C ILE A 418 -2.40 -12.12 -7.80
N ARG A 419 -3.60 -12.60 -8.18
CA ARG A 419 -3.86 -14.05 -8.20
C ARG A 419 -2.99 -14.74 -9.26
N GLU A 420 -2.85 -14.15 -10.43
CA GLU A 420 -1.98 -14.65 -11.50
C GLU A 420 -0.52 -14.56 -11.11
N LEU A 421 -0.08 -13.42 -10.56
CA LEU A 421 1.28 -13.24 -10.04
C LEU A 421 1.64 -14.32 -9.01
N ARG A 422 0.73 -14.61 -8.06
CA ARG A 422 0.92 -15.69 -7.09
C ARG A 422 1.11 -17.04 -7.74
N ASN A 423 0.22 -17.40 -8.67
CA ASN A 423 0.30 -18.68 -9.37
C ASN A 423 1.64 -18.84 -10.13
N VAL A 424 2.13 -17.76 -10.74
CA VAL A 424 3.44 -17.75 -11.39
C VAL A 424 4.56 -17.97 -10.39
N LEU A 425 4.55 -17.30 -9.26
CA LEU A 425 5.57 -17.49 -8.22
C LEU A 425 5.55 -18.92 -7.64
N GLU A 426 4.37 -19.52 -7.45
CA GLU A 426 4.22 -20.92 -7.07
C GLU A 426 4.84 -21.86 -8.11
N GLN A 427 4.60 -21.61 -9.41
CA GLN A 427 5.21 -22.38 -10.49
C GLN A 427 6.73 -22.20 -10.55
N VAL A 428 7.24 -20.98 -10.32
CA VAL A 428 8.67 -20.70 -10.25
C VAL A 428 9.31 -21.51 -9.12
N THR A 429 8.71 -21.51 -7.93
CA THR A 429 9.21 -22.26 -6.79
C THR A 429 9.21 -23.77 -7.01
N MET A 430 8.14 -24.31 -7.64
CA MET A 430 8.03 -25.76 -7.89
C MET A 430 8.94 -26.29 -9.02
N ARG A 431 9.30 -25.43 -9.98
CA ARG A 431 10.06 -25.85 -11.18
C ARG A 431 11.54 -25.51 -11.12
N SER A 432 11.97 -24.80 -10.08
CA SER A 432 13.35 -24.36 -9.94
C SER A 432 14.05 -25.12 -8.82
N ASP A 433 15.09 -25.86 -9.19
CA ASP A 433 16.07 -26.43 -8.25
C ASP A 433 17.13 -25.39 -7.84
N SER A 434 17.09 -24.19 -8.44
CA SER A 434 18.07 -23.12 -8.21
C SER A 434 17.57 -22.19 -7.11
N GLN A 435 18.46 -21.80 -6.20
CA GLN A 435 18.16 -20.78 -5.19
C GLN A 435 18.00 -19.37 -5.78
N ARG A 436 18.38 -19.16 -7.05
CA ARG A 436 18.33 -17.87 -7.72
C ARG A 436 17.82 -18.04 -9.14
N ILE A 437 16.84 -17.21 -9.54
CA ILE A 437 16.19 -17.22 -10.85
C ILE A 437 16.58 -15.96 -11.63
N ASP A 438 17.11 -16.15 -12.82
CA ASP A 438 17.40 -15.06 -13.75
C ASP A 438 16.21 -14.80 -14.71
N ALA A 439 16.35 -13.73 -15.51
CA ALA A 439 15.31 -13.34 -16.46
C ALA A 439 15.02 -14.40 -17.51
N ALA A 440 16.04 -15.14 -17.98
CA ALA A 440 15.88 -16.16 -19.03
C ALA A 440 15.13 -17.40 -18.51
N GLN A 441 15.44 -17.82 -17.28
CA GLN A 441 14.71 -18.91 -16.62
C GLN A 441 13.25 -18.52 -16.37
N LEU A 442 13.03 -17.30 -15.85
CA LEU A 442 11.69 -16.78 -15.60
C LEU A 442 10.88 -16.65 -16.90
N GLU A 443 11.47 -16.12 -17.97
CA GLU A 443 10.82 -15.99 -19.28
C GLU A 443 10.34 -17.35 -19.82
N ARG A 444 11.13 -18.39 -19.65
CA ARG A 444 10.75 -19.75 -20.03
C ARG A 444 9.52 -20.21 -19.26
N ILE A 445 9.51 -20.00 -17.93
CA ILE A 445 8.38 -20.37 -17.08
C ILE A 445 7.12 -19.56 -17.45
N LEU A 446 7.25 -18.25 -17.68
CA LEU A 446 6.14 -17.40 -18.12
C LEU A 446 5.55 -17.85 -19.46
N ARG A 447 6.40 -18.22 -20.42
CA ARG A 447 5.98 -18.72 -21.74
C ARG A 447 5.25 -20.06 -21.62
N GLU A 448 5.75 -20.97 -20.80
CA GLU A 448 5.09 -22.26 -20.52
C GLU A 448 3.76 -22.08 -19.76
N ALA A 449 3.63 -21.00 -18.97
CA ALA A 449 2.38 -20.62 -18.29
C ALA A 449 1.36 -19.94 -19.24
N GLY A 450 1.71 -19.73 -20.51
CA GLY A 450 0.84 -19.07 -21.50
C GLY A 450 0.71 -17.56 -21.31
N LEU A 451 1.64 -16.94 -20.57
CA LEU A 451 1.68 -15.49 -20.40
C LEU A 451 2.39 -14.85 -21.59
N GLU A 452 1.63 -14.13 -22.40
CA GLU A 452 2.19 -13.33 -23.50
C GLU A 452 2.86 -12.06 -22.92
N GLN A 453 4.10 -11.81 -23.33
CA GLN A 453 4.77 -10.54 -23.05
C GLN A 453 4.06 -9.42 -23.81
N ILE A 454 3.45 -8.49 -23.08
CA ILE A 454 2.78 -7.31 -23.67
C ILE A 454 3.66 -6.06 -23.61
N ALA A 455 4.75 -6.08 -22.84
CA ALA A 455 5.65 -4.93 -22.73
C ALA A 455 7.11 -5.35 -22.96
N GLN A 456 7.78 -4.64 -23.83
CA GLN A 456 9.24 -4.66 -23.90
C GLN A 456 9.84 -4.21 -22.55
N PRO A 457 11.00 -4.79 -22.12
CA PRO A 457 11.68 -4.35 -20.91
C PRO A 457 11.92 -2.84 -20.91
N ALA A 458 11.82 -2.20 -19.73
CA ALA A 458 12.03 -0.76 -19.57
C ALA A 458 13.39 -0.27 -20.13
N ALA A 459 14.41 -1.12 -20.14
CA ALA A 459 15.72 -0.81 -20.73
C ALA A 459 15.67 -0.49 -22.25
N LEU A 460 14.62 -0.95 -22.97
CA LEU A 460 14.41 -0.56 -24.37
C LEU A 460 13.58 0.73 -24.51
N ARG A 461 12.86 1.14 -23.46
CA ARG A 461 12.21 2.45 -23.43
C ARG A 461 13.21 3.57 -23.18
N ASP A 462 14.16 3.37 -22.26
CA ASP A 462 15.22 4.36 -22.01
C ASP A 462 16.11 4.57 -23.24
N ALA A 463 16.35 3.52 -24.03
CA ALA A 463 17.05 3.64 -25.31
C ALA A 463 16.19 4.32 -26.39
N HIS A 464 14.86 4.10 -26.37
CA HIS A 464 13.95 4.74 -27.34
C HIS A 464 13.68 6.21 -26.97
N ASP A 465 13.54 6.50 -25.67
CA ASP A 465 13.41 7.87 -25.17
C ASP A 465 14.73 8.66 -25.35
N ALA A 466 15.88 8.01 -25.20
CA ALA A 466 17.18 8.61 -25.49
C ALA A 466 17.38 8.87 -26.99
N ASP A 467 16.91 7.98 -27.87
CA ASP A 467 16.90 8.19 -29.31
C ASP A 467 15.87 9.24 -29.75
N GLU A 468 14.71 9.34 -29.09
CA GLU A 468 13.73 10.41 -29.31
C GLU A 468 14.26 11.76 -28.81
N GLU A 469 14.89 11.84 -27.63
CA GLU A 469 15.55 13.06 -27.14
C GLU A 469 16.71 13.46 -28.04
N ALA A 470 17.54 12.54 -28.50
CA ALA A 470 18.59 12.81 -29.47
C ALA A 470 18.01 13.25 -30.83
N ALA A 471 16.84 12.74 -31.22
CA ALA A 471 16.13 13.19 -32.42
C ALA A 471 15.58 14.62 -32.29
N LEU A 472 15.22 15.05 -31.05
CA LEU A 472 14.80 16.43 -30.76
C LEU A 472 15.96 17.45 -30.77
N LEU A 473 17.21 17.00 -30.70
CA LEU A 473 18.38 17.87 -30.79
C LEU A 473 18.84 18.19 -32.22
N ARG A 474 18.08 17.76 -33.25
CA ARG A 474 18.32 18.13 -34.66
C ARG A 474 17.81 19.55 -34.96
N PRO A 475 18.27 20.20 -36.04
CA PRO A 475 17.74 21.49 -36.47
C PRO A 475 16.22 21.46 -36.63
N LEU A 476 15.50 22.41 -36.07
CA LEU A 476 14.03 22.45 -36.05
C LEU A 476 13.39 22.32 -37.44
N ALA A 477 14.01 22.89 -38.47
CA ALA A 477 13.55 22.77 -39.85
C ALA A 477 13.49 21.31 -40.35
N GLN A 478 14.47 20.48 -39.94
CA GLN A 478 14.52 19.06 -40.30
C GLN A 478 13.42 18.28 -39.57
N GLN A 479 13.18 18.57 -38.29
CA GLN A 479 12.12 17.92 -37.51
C GLN A 479 10.72 18.23 -38.08
N VAL A 480 10.48 19.50 -38.43
CA VAL A 480 9.20 19.93 -39.03
C VAL A 480 8.99 19.24 -40.39
N ALA A 481 10.02 19.18 -41.23
CA ALA A 481 9.93 18.53 -42.54
C ALA A 481 9.65 17.02 -42.41
N GLU A 482 10.26 16.35 -41.42
CA GLU A 482 10.02 14.93 -41.12
C GLU A 482 8.58 14.68 -40.65
N LEU A 483 8.09 15.51 -39.71
CA LEU A 483 6.74 15.43 -39.19
C LEU A 483 5.68 15.67 -40.29
N GLU A 484 5.91 16.68 -41.16
CA GLU A 484 5.05 16.97 -42.29
C GLU A 484 4.99 15.79 -43.28
N ARG A 485 6.15 15.18 -43.59
CA ARG A 485 6.24 14.00 -44.46
C ARG A 485 5.43 12.84 -43.91
N ARG A 486 5.60 12.54 -42.62
CA ARG A 486 4.88 11.46 -41.92
C ARG A 486 3.38 11.73 -41.88
N ALA A 487 2.95 12.95 -41.59
CA ALA A 487 1.55 13.34 -41.56
C ALA A 487 0.89 13.25 -42.93
N ILE A 488 1.54 13.72 -43.99
CA ILE A 488 1.06 13.63 -45.37
C ILE A 488 0.96 12.16 -45.83
N GLY A 489 1.98 11.34 -45.54
CA GLY A 489 1.99 9.93 -45.84
C GLY A 489 0.86 9.16 -45.16
N ALA A 490 0.65 9.38 -43.86
CA ALA A 490 -0.42 8.75 -43.11
C ALA A 490 -1.81 9.18 -43.60
N ALA A 491 -2.00 10.46 -43.93
CA ALA A 491 -3.26 10.96 -44.44
C ALA A 491 -3.57 10.46 -45.87
N LEU A 492 -2.57 10.31 -46.73
CA LEU A 492 -2.71 9.69 -48.06
C LEU A 492 -3.09 8.21 -47.95
N ALA A 493 -2.46 7.49 -47.04
CA ALA A 493 -2.80 6.09 -46.77
C ALA A 493 -4.24 5.93 -46.27
N ALA A 494 -4.64 6.75 -45.30
CA ALA A 494 -6.00 6.76 -44.72
C ALA A 494 -7.10 7.13 -45.74
N THR A 495 -6.77 7.95 -46.76
CA THR A 495 -7.73 8.41 -47.78
C THR A 495 -7.61 7.64 -49.11
N GLY A 496 -6.85 6.52 -49.15
CA GLY A 496 -6.64 5.71 -50.34
C GLY A 496 -6.04 6.50 -51.52
N GLY A 497 -5.17 7.49 -51.23
CA GLY A 497 -4.50 8.34 -52.22
C GLY A 497 -5.34 9.54 -52.74
N ASN A 498 -6.55 9.75 -52.19
CA ASN A 498 -7.43 10.85 -52.61
C ASN A 498 -6.92 12.20 -52.05
N LYS A 499 -6.24 12.97 -52.91
CA LYS A 499 -5.59 14.24 -52.56
C LYS A 499 -6.56 15.33 -52.09
N LEU A 500 -7.83 15.31 -52.52
CA LEU A 500 -8.85 16.22 -52.04
C LEU A 500 -9.30 15.90 -50.60
N ALA A 501 -9.50 14.61 -50.32
CA ALA A 501 -9.82 14.14 -48.98
C ALA A 501 -8.62 14.33 -48.05
N THR A 502 -7.39 14.08 -48.50
CA THR A 502 -6.15 14.31 -47.75
C THR A 502 -5.98 15.78 -47.35
N SER A 503 -6.18 16.71 -48.27
CA SER A 503 -6.07 18.17 -47.97
C SER A 503 -7.10 18.62 -46.94
N ARG A 504 -8.34 18.10 -46.99
CA ARG A 504 -9.37 18.36 -45.98
C ARG A 504 -9.04 17.75 -44.63
N LEU A 505 -8.53 16.51 -44.60
CA LEU A 505 -8.12 15.82 -43.37
C LEU A 505 -6.99 16.56 -42.64
N LEU A 506 -6.02 17.08 -43.41
CA LEU A 506 -4.89 17.83 -42.86
C LEU A 506 -5.18 19.32 -42.64
N GLY A 507 -6.35 19.83 -43.02
CA GLY A 507 -6.72 21.23 -42.84
C GLY A 507 -5.89 22.22 -43.70
N ILE A 508 -5.31 21.76 -44.82
CA ILE A 508 -4.47 22.59 -45.71
C ILE A 508 -5.09 22.71 -47.10
N SER A 509 -4.66 23.74 -47.85
CA SER A 509 -5.11 23.90 -49.25
C SER A 509 -4.53 22.78 -50.14
N ARG A 510 -5.22 22.47 -51.24
CA ARG A 510 -4.71 21.54 -52.24
C ARG A 510 -3.36 21.99 -52.82
N ALA A 511 -3.20 23.31 -53.05
CA ALA A 511 -1.95 23.87 -53.56
C ALA A 511 -0.81 23.63 -52.58
N THR A 512 -1.03 23.89 -51.31
CA THR A 512 -0.06 23.63 -50.22
C THR A 512 0.30 22.14 -50.13
N LEU A 513 -0.68 21.24 -50.27
CA LEU A 513 -0.44 19.81 -50.28
C LEU A 513 0.49 19.38 -51.44
N TYR A 514 0.22 19.88 -52.64
CA TYR A 514 1.05 19.59 -53.82
C TYR A 514 2.48 20.16 -53.69
N GLU A 515 2.60 21.40 -53.21
CA GLU A 515 3.89 22.08 -52.96
C GLU A 515 4.73 21.25 -51.99
N ARG A 516 4.13 20.84 -50.87
CA ARG A 516 4.82 20.00 -49.86
C ARG A 516 5.19 18.63 -50.38
N MET A 517 4.34 18.01 -51.23
CA MET A 517 4.68 16.72 -51.85
C MET A 517 5.78 16.85 -52.89
N THR A 518 5.89 17.97 -53.63
CA THR A 518 6.94 18.19 -54.64
C THR A 518 8.27 18.49 -53.97
N ASN A 519 8.29 19.28 -52.89
CA ASN A 519 9.49 19.57 -52.09
C ASN A 519 10.05 18.35 -51.35
N GLN A 520 9.31 17.26 -51.29
CA GLN A 520 9.75 15.98 -50.69
C GLN A 520 10.40 15.01 -51.72
N ALA A 521 10.33 15.34 -53.02
CA ALA A 521 10.90 14.52 -54.11
C ALA A 521 12.31 14.97 -54.50
N HIS A 522 12.82 16.01 -53.88
CA HIS A 522 14.22 16.48 -53.98
C HIS A 522 14.89 16.35 -52.61
#